data_d47393039fbdc0b99ea92c50afd4ac1f
#
_entry.id   d47393039fbdc0b99ea92c50afd4ac1f
#
_cell.length_a   1.000
_cell.length_b   1.000
_cell.length_c   1.000
_cell.angle_alpha   90.00
_cell.angle_beta   90.00
_cell.angle_gamma   90.00
#
_symmetry.space_group_name_H-M   'P 1'
#
loop_
_entity.id
_entity.type
_entity.pdbx_description
1 polymer ?
#
loop_
_entity_poly.entity_id
_entity_poly.type
_entity_poly.pdbx_seq_one_letter_code
_entity_poly.pdbx_strand_id
1 'polypeptide(L)'
;MTYCFDIDGTLCSNTEGKYDAAEPNREMIAEVNRLYSEGHTIVMHTARGSTTGLDWRDLTERQLGDWGVKYHALHMGKPTADLYVDDKAINVRDWQANRTDSPERKLDSEATDERRYR
;
A
#
# COMPACT_ATOMS: atom_id res chain seq x y z
N MET A 1 -9.77 12.01 -0.11
CA MET A 1 -8.92 11.54 -1.21
C MET A 1 -9.01 10.03 -1.34
N THR A 2 -8.63 9.49 -2.47
CA THR A 2 -8.52 8.05 -2.66
C THR A 2 -7.04 7.67 -2.68
N TYR A 3 -6.67 6.74 -1.79
CA TYR A 3 -5.32 6.20 -1.73
C TYR A 3 -5.33 4.74 -2.19
N CYS A 4 -4.39 4.38 -3.04
CA CYS A 4 -4.24 3.01 -3.52
C CYS A 4 -2.91 2.46 -3.02
N PHE A 5 -2.96 1.39 -2.24
CA PHE A 5 -1.78 0.78 -1.64
C PHE A 5 -1.49 -0.58 -2.25
N ASP A 6 -0.23 -0.84 -2.52
CA ASP A 6 0.26 -2.18 -2.82
C ASP A 6 0.29 -3.01 -1.52
N ILE A 7 0.41 -4.31 -1.64
CA ILE A 7 0.42 -5.21 -0.48
C ILE A 7 1.84 -5.68 -0.18
N ASP A 8 2.40 -6.56 -1.01
CA ASP A 8 3.74 -7.11 -0.76
C ASP A 8 4.80 -6.05 -0.94
N GLY A 9 5.65 -5.89 0.07
CA GLY A 9 6.67 -4.84 0.10
C GLY A 9 6.15 -3.49 0.60
N THR A 10 4.86 -3.36 0.88
CA THR A 10 4.24 -2.12 1.37
C THR A 10 3.53 -2.34 2.70
N LEU A 11 2.49 -3.16 2.74
CA LEU A 11 1.76 -3.48 3.96
C LEU A 11 2.34 -4.68 4.69
N CYS A 12 3.18 -5.44 4.02
CA CYS A 12 3.82 -6.63 4.57
C CYS A 12 5.15 -6.86 3.87
N SER A 13 5.90 -7.85 4.37
CA SER A 13 7.16 -8.24 3.76
C SER A 13 6.96 -8.81 2.36
N ASN A 14 7.98 -8.68 1.53
CA ASN A 14 8.01 -9.29 0.20
C ASN A 14 8.55 -10.72 0.37
N THR A 15 7.76 -11.72 -0.01
CA THR A 15 8.09 -13.13 0.21
C THR A 15 8.45 -13.88 -1.07
N GLU A 16 8.49 -13.18 -2.19
CA GLU A 16 8.79 -13.77 -3.50
C GLU A 16 7.85 -14.93 -3.84
N GLY A 17 6.56 -14.72 -3.59
CA GLY A 17 5.51 -15.68 -3.92
C GLY A 17 5.07 -16.58 -2.78
N LYS A 18 5.76 -16.55 -1.65
CA LYS A 18 5.36 -17.34 -0.46
C LYS A 18 4.45 -16.49 0.43
N TYR A 19 3.30 -16.13 -0.09
CA TYR A 19 2.43 -15.12 0.52
C TYR A 19 1.94 -15.48 1.91
N ASP A 20 1.80 -16.78 2.19
CA ASP A 20 1.39 -17.25 3.51
C ASP A 20 2.44 -16.96 4.60
N ALA A 21 3.68 -16.69 4.21
CA ALA A 21 4.76 -16.35 5.13
C ALA A 21 4.95 -14.85 5.32
N ALA A 22 4.09 -14.03 4.74
CA ALA A 22 4.22 -12.58 4.82
C ALA A 22 4.04 -12.08 6.26
N GLU A 23 4.91 -11.15 6.66
CA GLU A 23 4.85 -10.50 7.97
C GLU A 23 4.32 -9.09 7.82
N PRO A 24 3.34 -8.66 8.64
CA PRO A 24 2.74 -7.34 8.48
C PRO A 24 3.69 -6.22 8.86
N ASN A 25 3.60 -5.12 8.11
CA ASN A 25 4.29 -3.87 8.42
C ASN A 25 3.35 -3.02 9.27
N ARG A 26 3.52 -3.06 10.58
CA ARG A 26 2.59 -2.43 11.52
C ARG A 26 2.54 -0.91 11.40
N GLU A 27 3.65 -0.28 11.06
CA GLU A 27 3.67 1.17 10.86
C GLU A 27 2.82 1.58 9.65
N MET A 28 2.96 0.86 8.55
CA MET A 28 2.18 1.16 7.35
C MET A 28 0.69 0.87 7.57
N ILE A 29 0.37 -0.22 8.25
CA ILE A 29 -1.02 -0.57 8.55
C ILE A 29 -1.66 0.51 9.42
N ALA A 30 -0.92 1.01 10.43
CA ALA A 30 -1.42 2.10 11.27
C ALA A 30 -1.69 3.36 10.44
N GLU A 31 -0.81 3.67 9.49
CA GLU A 31 -0.97 4.82 8.60
C GLU A 31 -2.21 4.67 7.72
N VAL A 32 -2.38 3.49 7.12
CA VAL A 32 -3.56 3.20 6.30
C VAL A 32 -4.84 3.35 7.11
N ASN A 33 -4.84 2.79 8.33
CA ASN A 33 -6.02 2.84 9.20
C ASN A 33 -6.32 4.26 9.66
N ARG A 34 -5.29 5.08 9.87
CA ARG A 34 -5.47 6.49 10.19
C ARG A 34 -6.15 7.23 9.04
N LEU A 35 -5.69 7.00 7.81
CA LEU A 35 -6.30 7.61 6.62
C LEU A 35 -7.75 7.16 6.46
N TYR A 36 -8.01 5.88 6.69
CA TYR A 36 -9.38 5.36 6.65
C TYR A 36 -10.26 6.09 7.66
N SER A 37 -9.77 6.25 8.88
CA SER A 37 -10.51 6.90 9.97
C SER A 37 -10.76 8.38 9.68
N GLU A 38 -9.90 9.02 8.90
CA GLU A 38 -10.06 10.42 8.52
C GLU A 38 -11.03 10.62 7.35
N GLY A 39 -11.63 9.56 6.86
CA GLY A 39 -12.64 9.66 5.81
C GLY A 39 -12.13 9.47 4.39
N HIS A 40 -10.86 9.08 4.23
CA HIS A 40 -10.33 8.81 2.91
C HIS A 40 -10.76 7.43 2.40
N THR A 41 -10.83 7.29 1.09
CA THR A 41 -11.12 6.01 0.45
C THR A 41 -9.83 5.23 0.30
N ILE A 42 -9.82 3.99 0.76
CA ILE A 42 -8.63 3.13 0.74
C ILE A 42 -8.86 1.96 -0.20
N VAL A 43 -7.98 1.82 -1.18
CA VAL A 43 -8.01 0.75 -2.17
C VAL A 43 -6.72 -0.05 -2.07
N MET A 44 -6.84 -1.37 -2.04
CA MET A 44 -5.69 -2.28 -2.10
C MET A 44 -5.54 -2.81 -3.51
N HIS A 45 -4.30 -2.97 -3.98
CA HIS A 45 -3.99 -3.40 -5.34
C HIS A 45 -2.78 -4.33 -5.29
N THR A 46 -2.90 -5.52 -5.84
CA THR A 46 -1.85 -6.53 -5.71
C THR A 46 -1.60 -7.29 -7.01
N ALA A 47 -0.32 -7.64 -7.22
CA ALA A 47 0.10 -8.50 -8.32
C ALA A 47 0.11 -9.98 -7.95
N ARG A 48 -0.38 -10.34 -6.75
CA ARG A 48 -0.46 -11.74 -6.35
C ARG A 48 -1.27 -12.52 -7.37
N GLY A 49 -0.65 -13.56 -7.93
CA GLY A 49 -1.29 -14.41 -8.93
C GLY A 49 -1.25 -13.87 -10.35
N SER A 50 -0.74 -12.66 -10.57
CA SER A 50 -0.72 -12.06 -11.92
C SER A 50 0.18 -12.82 -12.89
N THR A 51 1.27 -13.42 -12.41
CA THR A 51 2.18 -14.18 -13.23
C THR A 51 1.73 -15.64 -13.41
N THR A 52 1.24 -16.27 -12.33
CA THR A 52 0.93 -17.69 -12.31
C THR A 52 -0.52 -17.99 -12.67
N GLY A 53 -1.42 -17.01 -12.54
CA GLY A 53 -2.85 -17.21 -12.71
C GLY A 53 -3.53 -17.87 -11.52
N LEU A 54 -2.80 -18.12 -10.42
CA LEU A 54 -3.39 -18.70 -9.22
C LEU A 54 -4.23 -17.67 -8.49
N ASP A 55 -5.31 -18.12 -7.87
CA ASP A 55 -6.23 -17.25 -7.14
C ASP A 55 -5.77 -17.11 -5.69
N TRP A 56 -5.28 -15.92 -5.34
CA TRP A 56 -4.80 -15.60 -4.00
C TRP A 56 -5.76 -14.68 -3.23
N ARG A 57 -6.97 -14.46 -3.75
CA ARG A 57 -7.91 -13.52 -3.13
C ARG A 57 -8.28 -13.92 -1.71
N ASP A 58 -8.67 -15.16 -1.50
CA ASP A 58 -9.12 -15.61 -0.18
C ASP A 58 -8.03 -15.48 0.87
N LEU A 59 -6.81 -15.90 0.54
CA LEU A 59 -5.67 -15.74 1.44
C LEU A 59 -5.41 -14.26 1.73
N THR A 60 -5.44 -13.45 0.70
CA THR A 60 -5.16 -12.01 0.83
C THR A 60 -6.18 -11.33 1.71
N GLU A 61 -7.46 -11.60 1.50
CA GLU A 61 -8.53 -11.04 2.33
C GLU A 61 -8.39 -11.47 3.78
N ARG A 62 -8.06 -12.74 4.02
CA ARG A 62 -7.85 -13.24 5.37
C ARG A 62 -6.68 -12.56 6.04
N GLN A 63 -5.56 -12.38 5.34
CA GLN A 63 -4.40 -11.69 5.89
C GLN A 63 -4.72 -10.24 6.25
N LEU A 64 -5.37 -9.52 5.35
CA LEU A 64 -5.74 -8.14 5.63
C LEU A 64 -6.66 -8.04 6.85
N GLY A 65 -7.60 -8.98 6.99
CA GLY A 65 -8.46 -9.05 8.15
C GLY A 65 -7.71 -9.37 9.44
N ASP A 66 -6.82 -10.36 9.39
CA ASP A 66 -6.02 -10.77 10.55
C ASP A 66 -5.09 -9.66 11.00
N TRP A 67 -4.56 -8.88 10.05
CA TRP A 67 -3.67 -7.76 10.36
C TRP A 67 -4.43 -6.49 10.77
N GLY A 68 -5.75 -6.49 10.69
CA GLY A 68 -6.58 -5.36 11.06
C GLY A 68 -6.53 -4.20 10.08
N VAL A 69 -6.28 -4.48 8.81
CA VAL A 69 -6.23 -3.45 7.78
C VAL A 69 -7.66 -3.02 7.42
N LYS A 70 -7.90 -1.72 7.43
CA LYS A 70 -9.20 -1.16 7.03
C LYS A 70 -9.11 -0.66 5.60
N TYR A 71 -9.99 -1.13 4.73
CA TYR A 71 -9.99 -0.76 3.33
C TYR A 71 -11.39 -0.87 2.74
N HIS A 72 -11.60 -0.24 1.59
CA HIS A 72 -12.90 -0.23 0.91
C HIS A 72 -12.95 -1.23 -0.24
N ALA A 73 -11.84 -1.45 -0.91
CA ALA A 73 -11.79 -2.34 -2.08
C ALA A 73 -10.46 -3.03 -2.19
N LEU A 74 -10.47 -4.26 -2.73
CA LEU A 74 -9.28 -5.03 -3.02
C LEU A 74 -9.31 -5.41 -4.49
N HIS A 75 -8.30 -4.98 -5.25
CA HIS A 75 -8.15 -5.30 -6.66
C HIS A 75 -6.98 -6.25 -6.85
N MET A 76 -7.28 -7.43 -7.32
CA MET A 76 -6.28 -8.38 -7.78
C MET A 76 -5.91 -8.03 -9.23
N GLY A 77 -4.80 -8.58 -9.73
CA GLY A 77 -4.48 -8.42 -11.14
C GLY A 77 -3.61 -7.22 -11.49
N LYS A 78 -2.96 -6.61 -10.51
CA LYS A 78 -1.94 -5.62 -10.81
C LYS A 78 -0.86 -6.27 -11.67
N PRO A 79 -0.46 -5.68 -12.81
CA PRO A 79 0.60 -6.27 -13.64
C PRO A 79 1.90 -6.40 -12.84
N THR A 80 2.59 -7.52 -13.04
CA THR A 80 3.93 -7.70 -12.47
C THR A 80 4.91 -6.93 -13.33
N ALA A 81 5.76 -6.11 -12.71
CA ALA A 81 6.75 -5.32 -13.43
C ALA A 81 7.96 -5.06 -12.56
N ASP A 82 9.10 -4.80 -13.18
CA ASP A 82 10.29 -4.40 -12.45
C ASP A 82 10.22 -2.94 -12.02
N LEU A 83 9.50 -2.12 -12.76
CA LEU A 83 9.38 -0.70 -12.50
C LEU A 83 7.98 -0.22 -12.92
N TYR A 84 7.33 0.51 -12.03
CA TYR A 84 6.04 1.16 -12.33
C TYR A 84 6.29 2.65 -12.51
N VAL A 85 5.96 3.16 -13.69
CA VAL A 85 6.09 4.58 -14.00
C VAL A 85 4.70 5.19 -13.99
N ASP A 86 4.46 6.15 -13.13
CA ASP A 86 3.14 6.71 -12.88
C ASP A 86 3.32 8.16 -12.38
N ASP A 87 2.40 9.03 -12.75
CA ASP A 87 2.44 10.44 -12.35
C ASP A 87 1.88 10.68 -10.94
N LYS A 88 1.25 9.69 -10.33
CA LYS A 88 0.57 9.83 -9.04
C LYS A 88 1.10 8.88 -7.97
N ALA A 89 2.18 8.19 -8.24
CA ALA A 89 2.71 7.19 -7.33
C ALA A 89 3.89 7.72 -6.54
N ILE A 90 4.02 7.21 -5.32
CA ILE A 90 5.19 7.46 -4.48
C ILE A 90 5.69 6.11 -3.99
N ASN A 91 7.01 5.95 -3.90
CA ASN A 91 7.61 4.75 -3.34
C ASN A 91 7.33 4.70 -1.83
N VAL A 92 6.99 3.52 -1.31
CA VAL A 92 6.63 3.36 0.10
C VAL A 92 7.73 3.85 1.05
N ARG A 93 8.99 3.70 0.67
CA ARG A 93 10.10 4.15 1.51
C ARG A 93 10.08 5.67 1.68
N ASP A 94 9.82 6.39 0.60
CA ASP A 94 9.74 7.85 0.63
C ASP A 94 8.49 8.29 1.39
N TRP A 95 7.40 7.56 1.23
CA TRP A 95 6.17 7.81 1.96
C TRP A 95 6.40 7.69 3.47
N GLN A 96 7.00 6.58 3.91
CA GLN A 96 7.28 6.35 5.34
C GLN A 96 8.25 7.38 5.92
N ALA A 97 9.31 7.69 5.19
CA ALA A 97 10.29 8.67 5.64
C ALA A 97 9.66 10.05 5.85
N ASN A 98 8.78 10.46 4.95
CA ASN A 98 8.08 11.73 5.07
C ASN A 98 7.07 11.72 6.22
N ARG A 99 6.41 10.58 6.44
CA ARG A 99 5.39 10.46 7.50
C ARG A 99 5.98 10.39 8.89
N THR A 100 7.22 9.94 9.03
CA THR A 100 7.87 9.87 10.35
C THR A 100 8.40 11.20 10.81
N ASP A 101 8.42 12.22 9.96
CA ASP A 101 8.86 13.56 10.34
C ASP A 101 7.74 14.30 11.08
N SER A 102 7.18 15.31 10.48
CA SER A 102 6.14 16.14 11.09
C SER A 102 4.91 16.15 10.21
N PRO A 103 3.72 15.86 10.73
CA PRO A 103 2.50 15.92 9.93
C PRO A 103 2.27 17.28 9.28
N GLU A 104 2.54 18.34 10.01
CA GLU A 104 2.39 19.70 9.49
C GLU A 104 3.37 19.97 8.36
N ARG A 105 4.61 19.59 8.56
CA ARG A 105 5.65 19.75 7.57
C ARG A 105 5.33 18.96 6.30
N LYS A 106 4.77 17.77 6.49
CA LYS A 106 4.39 16.93 5.37
C LYS A 106 3.29 17.57 4.53
N LEU A 107 2.27 18.12 5.17
CA LEU A 107 1.19 18.79 4.45
C LEU A 107 1.72 19.99 3.66
N ASP A 108 2.62 20.74 4.26
CA ASP A 108 3.26 21.86 3.57
C ASP A 108 4.06 21.39 2.37
N SER A 109 4.76 20.28 2.52
CA SER A 109 5.54 19.68 1.43
C SER A 109 4.65 19.27 0.27
N GLU A 110 3.50 18.69 0.54
CA GLU A 110 2.56 18.29 -0.50
C GLU A 110 2.05 19.49 -1.28
N ALA A 111 1.83 20.60 -0.58
CA ALA A 111 1.33 21.82 -1.22
C ALA A 111 2.38 22.51 -2.07
N THR A 112 3.65 22.43 -1.68
CA THR A 112 4.71 23.23 -2.28
C THR A 112 5.67 22.45 -3.16
N ASP A 113 5.69 21.14 -3.07
CA ASP A 113 6.68 20.31 -3.76
C ASP A 113 6.06 19.10 -4.42
N GLU A 114 5.20 19.34 -5.37
CA GLU A 114 4.56 18.27 -6.14
C GLU A 114 5.56 17.37 -6.85
N ARG A 115 6.72 17.93 -7.21
CA ARG A 115 7.72 17.20 -7.97
C ARG A 115 8.25 15.98 -7.22
N ARG A 116 8.09 15.92 -5.94
CA ARG A 116 8.53 14.77 -5.13
C ARG A 116 7.84 13.48 -5.54
N TYR A 117 6.64 13.60 -6.05
CA TYR A 117 5.78 12.46 -6.32
C TYR A 117 5.69 12.12 -7.81
N ARG A 118 6.58 12.70 -8.61
CA ARG A 118 6.57 12.50 -10.05
C ARG A 118 7.77 11.75 -10.57
#